data_0564a8c824e75cdd07586523b784e226
#
_entry.id   0564a8c824e75cdd07586523b784e226
#
_cell.length_a   1.000
_cell.length_b   1.000
_cell.length_c   1.000
_cell.angle_alpha   90.00
_cell.angle_beta   90.00
_cell.angle_gamma   90.00
#
_symmetry.space_group_name_H-M   'P 1'
#
loop_
_entity.id
_entity.type
_entity.pdbx_description
1 polymer ?
#
loop_
_entity_poly.entity_id
_entity_poly.type
_entity_poly.pdbx_seq_one_letter_code
_entity_poly.pdbx_strand_id
1 'polypeptide(L)'
;MSIHLHMFLPTNEKQFGFWKMRRNGMQNISIANLLGITRQGVSQALRAIDEKIESSLREMAHANRIQIEKIDVERGVLFGRSIPFQTNAYIFVSEKHGMQVWYEHDGDCKACDEFTQCIEFIWDFASELGIKIERTADPTKMAEELLIKIRESVK
;
A
#
# COMPACT_ATOMS: atom_id res chain seq x y z
N MET A 1 15.15 10.64 -2.52
CA MET A 1 14.88 10.30 -3.93
C MET A 1 13.66 9.40 -3.95
N SER A 2 12.52 9.95 -4.29
CA SER A 2 11.29 9.16 -4.45
C SER A 2 11.38 8.44 -5.79
N ILE A 3 11.65 7.13 -5.77
CA ILE A 3 11.58 6.33 -6.99
C ILE A 3 10.09 6.09 -7.22
N HIS A 4 9.54 6.78 -8.20
CA HIS A 4 8.17 6.51 -8.65
C HIS A 4 8.12 5.11 -9.26
N LEU A 5 7.64 4.16 -8.48
CA LEU A 5 7.63 2.74 -8.85
C LEU A 5 6.45 2.33 -9.73
N HIS A 6 5.75 3.27 -10.39
CA HIS A 6 4.80 2.93 -11.45
C HIS A 6 5.43 2.07 -12.55
N MET A 7 6.76 2.15 -12.70
CA MET A 7 7.50 1.34 -13.67
C MET A 7 7.86 -0.07 -13.18
N PHE A 8 7.69 -0.37 -11.88
CA PHE A 8 8.17 -1.64 -11.32
C PHE A 8 7.08 -2.58 -10.80
N LEU A 9 5.81 -2.18 -10.86
CA LEU A 9 4.75 -3.17 -10.71
C LEU A 9 4.71 -3.99 -12.01
N PRO A 10 5.09 -5.28 -12.00
CA PRO A 10 5.07 -6.12 -13.21
C PRO A 10 3.64 -6.50 -13.57
N THR A 11 2.78 -5.49 -13.64
CA THR A 11 1.37 -5.64 -13.92
C THR A 11 0.99 -4.84 -15.14
N ASN A 12 0.14 -5.40 -15.99
CA ASN A 12 -0.52 -4.55 -16.97
C ASN A 12 -1.61 -3.73 -16.27
N GLU A 13 -1.96 -2.60 -16.84
CA GLU A 13 -2.97 -1.68 -16.31
C GLU A 13 -4.32 -2.35 -16.08
N LYS A 14 -4.68 -3.31 -16.94
CA LYS A 14 -5.94 -4.05 -16.83
C LYS A 14 -5.99 -4.90 -15.57
N GLN A 15 -4.95 -5.69 -15.30
CA GLN A 15 -4.88 -6.52 -14.09
C GLN A 15 -4.87 -5.66 -12.82
N PHE A 16 -4.11 -4.57 -12.84
CA PHE A 16 -4.08 -3.63 -11.72
C PHE A 16 -5.44 -2.96 -11.49
N GLY A 17 -6.19 -2.71 -12.56
CA GLY A 17 -7.57 -2.22 -12.48
C GLY A 17 -8.51 -3.16 -11.73
N PHE A 18 -8.42 -4.47 -11.94
CA PHE A 18 -9.18 -5.46 -11.18
C PHE A 18 -8.85 -5.41 -9.69
N TRP A 19 -7.58 -5.35 -9.36
CA TRP A 19 -7.10 -5.29 -7.99
C TRP A 19 -7.59 -4.02 -7.27
N LYS A 20 -7.55 -2.86 -7.93
CA LYS A 20 -8.07 -1.60 -7.40
C LYS A 20 -9.58 -1.67 -7.11
N MET A 21 -10.36 -2.24 -8.04
CA MET A 21 -11.80 -2.40 -7.86
C MET A 21 -12.11 -3.26 -6.64
N ARG A 22 -11.41 -4.38 -6.46
CA ARG A 22 -11.58 -5.25 -5.28
C ARG A 22 -11.15 -4.53 -4.00
N ARG A 23 -10.05 -3.81 -4.01
CA ARG A 23 -9.60 -3.01 -2.86
C ARG A 23 -10.65 -1.98 -2.42
N ASN A 24 -11.36 -1.42 -3.38
CA ASN A 24 -12.46 -0.49 -3.13
C ASN A 24 -13.77 -1.19 -2.67
N GLY A 25 -13.74 -2.49 -2.43
CA GLY A 25 -14.85 -3.25 -1.90
C GLY A 25 -15.80 -3.84 -2.95
N MET A 26 -15.45 -3.76 -4.24
CA MET A 26 -16.26 -4.32 -5.30
C MET A 26 -16.16 -5.84 -5.32
N GLN A 27 -17.30 -6.52 -5.33
CA GLN A 27 -17.35 -7.99 -5.41
C GLN A 27 -17.02 -8.49 -6.83
N ASN A 28 -16.51 -9.71 -6.93
CA ASN A 28 -16.10 -10.31 -8.22
C ASN A 28 -17.26 -10.32 -9.25
N ILE A 29 -18.50 -10.60 -8.81
CA ILE A 29 -19.64 -10.58 -9.72
C ILE A 29 -19.93 -9.18 -10.26
N SER A 30 -19.76 -8.16 -9.44
CA SER A 30 -19.95 -6.77 -9.86
C SER A 30 -18.88 -6.33 -10.86
N ILE A 31 -17.63 -6.73 -10.64
CA ILE A 31 -16.52 -6.49 -11.57
C ILE A 31 -16.80 -7.21 -12.90
N ALA A 32 -17.21 -8.46 -12.84
CA ALA A 32 -17.56 -9.26 -14.01
C ALA A 32 -18.65 -8.59 -14.85
N ASN A 33 -19.72 -8.15 -14.22
CA ASN A 33 -20.84 -7.46 -14.88
C ASN A 33 -20.41 -6.12 -15.48
N LEU A 34 -19.61 -5.33 -14.74
CA LEU A 34 -19.11 -4.03 -15.22
C LEU A 34 -18.26 -4.18 -16.48
N LEU A 35 -17.42 -5.20 -16.53
CA LEU A 35 -16.44 -5.39 -17.60
C LEU A 35 -16.91 -6.36 -18.70
N GLY A 36 -18.11 -6.94 -18.56
CA GLY A 36 -18.65 -7.88 -19.52
C GLY A 36 -17.85 -9.18 -19.67
N ILE A 37 -17.28 -9.66 -18.57
CA ILE A 37 -16.50 -10.91 -18.52
C ILE A 37 -17.08 -11.88 -17.48
N THR A 38 -16.56 -13.10 -17.43
CA THR A 38 -17.02 -14.13 -16.48
C THR A 38 -16.45 -13.89 -15.07
N ARG A 39 -17.14 -14.38 -14.04
CA ARG A 39 -16.62 -14.43 -12.66
C ARG A 39 -15.30 -15.20 -12.58
N GLN A 40 -15.18 -16.29 -13.31
CA GLN A 40 -13.95 -17.07 -13.37
C GLN A 40 -12.79 -16.24 -13.94
N GLY A 41 -13.05 -15.46 -15.00
CA GLY A 41 -12.07 -14.54 -15.57
C GLY A 41 -11.60 -13.49 -14.57
N VAL A 42 -12.51 -12.91 -13.77
CA VAL A 42 -12.18 -12.00 -12.68
C VAL A 42 -11.33 -12.70 -11.62
N SER A 43 -11.72 -13.88 -11.17
CA SER A 43 -10.99 -14.64 -10.15
C SER A 43 -9.57 -15.01 -10.60
N GLN A 44 -9.40 -15.40 -11.86
CA GLN A 44 -8.08 -15.70 -12.44
C GLN A 44 -7.20 -14.44 -12.52
N ALA A 45 -7.77 -13.32 -12.96
CA ALA A 45 -7.04 -12.05 -13.04
C ALA A 45 -6.60 -11.57 -11.64
N LEU A 46 -7.48 -11.67 -10.64
CA LEU A 46 -7.15 -11.30 -9.26
C LEU A 46 -6.08 -12.20 -8.66
N ARG A 47 -6.13 -13.50 -8.93
CA ARG A 47 -5.07 -14.43 -8.48
C ARG A 47 -3.72 -14.06 -9.08
N ALA A 48 -3.68 -13.78 -10.37
CA ALA A 48 -2.45 -13.40 -11.07
C ALA A 48 -1.87 -12.09 -10.52
N ILE A 49 -2.71 -11.08 -10.28
CA ILE A 49 -2.26 -9.80 -9.72
C ILE A 49 -1.82 -9.93 -8.27
N ASP A 50 -2.50 -10.75 -7.47
CA ASP A 50 -2.12 -10.99 -6.07
C ASP A 50 -0.72 -11.60 -5.97
N GLU A 51 -0.40 -12.57 -6.80
CA GLU A 51 0.94 -13.17 -6.87
C GLU A 51 2.01 -12.12 -7.21
N LYS A 52 1.72 -11.23 -8.15
CA LYS A 52 2.65 -10.16 -8.55
C LYS A 52 2.84 -9.12 -7.46
N ILE A 53 1.77 -8.69 -6.81
CA ILE A 53 1.82 -7.72 -5.71
C ILE A 53 2.57 -8.32 -4.51
N GLU A 54 2.26 -9.55 -4.14
CA GLU A 54 2.96 -10.24 -3.06
C GLU A 54 4.45 -10.37 -3.34
N SER A 55 4.82 -10.81 -4.52
CA SER A 55 6.20 -10.93 -4.95
C SER A 55 6.93 -9.58 -4.90
N SER A 56 6.30 -8.53 -5.41
CA SER A 56 6.88 -7.17 -5.39
C SER A 56 7.06 -6.64 -3.98
N LEU A 57 6.09 -6.86 -3.09
CA LEU A 57 6.21 -6.48 -1.68
C LEU A 57 7.36 -7.22 -0.98
N ARG A 58 7.50 -8.52 -1.22
CA ARG A 58 8.58 -9.34 -0.66
C ARG A 58 9.96 -8.92 -1.18
N GLU A 59 10.07 -8.66 -2.47
CA GLU A 59 11.31 -8.19 -3.09
C GLU A 59 11.73 -6.82 -2.53
N MET A 60 10.78 -5.91 -2.34
CA MET A 60 11.04 -4.60 -1.75
C MET A 60 11.49 -4.74 -0.28
N ALA A 61 10.85 -5.61 0.48
CA ALA A 61 11.25 -5.89 1.86
C ALA A 61 12.67 -6.47 1.92
N HIS A 62 12.98 -7.42 1.04
CA HIS A 62 14.30 -8.02 0.95
C HIS A 62 15.38 -6.99 0.60
N ALA A 63 15.13 -6.18 -0.42
CA ALA A 63 16.06 -5.13 -0.86
C ALA A 63 16.36 -4.09 0.24
N ASN A 64 15.38 -3.80 1.09
CA ASN A 64 15.51 -2.85 2.19
C ASN A 64 15.87 -3.51 3.54
N ARG A 65 16.12 -4.81 3.55
CA ARG A 65 16.44 -5.59 4.76
C ARG A 65 15.38 -5.45 5.85
N ILE A 66 14.12 -5.55 5.44
CA ILE A 66 12.97 -5.56 6.32
C ILE A 66 12.59 -7.01 6.61
N GLN A 67 12.61 -7.37 7.88
CA GLN A 67 12.10 -8.66 8.35
C GLN A 67 10.57 -8.61 8.34
N ILE A 68 9.95 -9.43 7.50
CA ILE A 68 8.52 -9.41 7.27
C ILE A 68 7.79 -10.00 8.49
N GLU A 69 6.83 -9.26 9.02
CA GLU A 69 5.91 -9.74 10.05
C GLU A 69 4.55 -10.11 9.46
N LYS A 70 4.03 -9.27 8.57
CA LYS A 70 2.72 -9.50 7.96
C LYS A 70 2.60 -8.88 6.58
N ILE A 71 1.84 -9.54 5.71
CA ILE A 71 1.49 -9.05 4.37
C ILE A 71 -0.03 -9.13 4.22
N ASP A 72 -0.63 -8.03 3.77
CA ASP A 72 -2.00 -7.97 3.30
C ASP A 72 -1.99 -7.62 1.81
N VAL A 73 -2.08 -8.64 0.98
CA VAL A 73 -2.00 -8.49 -0.48
C VAL A 73 -3.22 -7.76 -1.04
N GLU A 74 -4.40 -7.99 -0.47
CA GLU A 74 -5.63 -7.33 -0.93
C GLU A 74 -5.60 -5.83 -0.72
N ARG A 75 -4.99 -5.37 0.35
CA ARG A 75 -4.80 -3.95 0.64
C ARG A 75 -3.50 -3.39 0.08
N GLY A 76 -2.56 -4.24 -0.27
CA GLY A 76 -1.23 -3.83 -0.72
C GLY A 76 -0.39 -3.24 0.39
N VAL A 77 -0.35 -3.90 1.53
CA VAL A 77 0.40 -3.47 2.72
C VAL A 77 1.28 -4.61 3.22
N LEU A 78 2.53 -4.28 3.51
CA LEU A 78 3.44 -5.15 4.25
C LEU A 78 3.95 -4.38 5.45
N PHE A 79 4.05 -5.04 6.59
CA PHE A 79 4.78 -4.48 7.72
C PHE A 79 5.73 -5.48 8.35
N GLY A 80 6.78 -4.93 8.93
CA GLY A 80 7.84 -5.68 9.53
C GLY A 80 8.82 -4.78 10.26
N ARG A 81 10.01 -5.29 10.45
CA ARG A 81 11.08 -4.59 11.15
C ARG A 81 12.27 -4.32 10.25
N SER A 82 12.67 -3.08 10.18
CA SER A 82 13.92 -2.70 9.53
C SER A 82 15.10 -3.14 10.37
N ILE A 83 15.96 -3.97 9.81
CA ILE A 83 17.20 -4.41 10.47
C ILE A 83 18.23 -3.26 10.49
N PRO A 84 18.46 -2.52 9.38
CA PRO A 84 19.41 -1.40 9.40
C PRO A 84 19.03 -0.30 10.38
N PHE A 85 17.75 0.07 10.44
CA PHE A 85 17.29 1.20 11.26
C PHE A 85 16.73 0.79 12.62
N GLN A 86 16.60 -0.50 12.90
CA GLN A 86 16.08 -1.03 14.17
C GLN A 86 14.71 -0.44 14.57
N THR A 87 13.84 -0.23 13.58
CA THR A 87 12.52 0.34 13.76
C THR A 87 11.47 -0.40 12.94
N ASN A 88 10.21 -0.15 13.20
CA ASN A 88 9.13 -0.69 12.39
C ASN A 88 9.15 -0.09 11.00
N ALA A 89 8.83 -0.90 10.01
CA ALA A 89 8.82 -0.52 8.62
C ALA A 89 7.54 -0.99 7.94
N TYR A 90 7.07 -0.22 6.99
CA TYR A 90 5.87 -0.47 6.22
C TYR A 90 6.14 -0.29 4.75
N ILE A 91 5.53 -1.14 3.92
CA ILE A 91 5.57 -1.00 2.48
C ILE A 91 4.13 -0.94 1.99
N PHE A 92 3.83 0.06 1.18
CA PHE A 92 2.48 0.32 0.68
C PHE A 92 2.45 0.31 -0.84
N VAL A 93 1.40 -0.28 -1.40
CA VAL A 93 1.08 -0.16 -2.82
C VAL A 93 0.02 0.93 -2.98
N SER A 94 0.43 2.08 -3.47
CA SER A 94 -0.45 3.21 -3.74
C SER A 94 -0.71 3.34 -5.24
N GLU A 95 -1.95 3.62 -5.61
CA GLU A 95 -2.32 3.91 -7.00
C GLU A 95 -1.64 5.18 -7.50
N LYS A 96 -1.61 6.21 -6.67
CA LYS A 96 -1.09 7.53 -7.02
C LYS A 96 0.43 7.63 -6.88
N HIS A 97 0.99 6.97 -5.86
CA HIS A 97 2.40 7.12 -5.49
C HIS A 97 3.28 5.90 -5.79
N GLY A 98 2.68 4.81 -6.30
CA GLY A 98 3.39 3.54 -6.50
C GLY A 98 3.71 2.84 -5.19
N MET A 99 4.75 2.02 -5.18
CA MET A 99 5.20 1.32 -3.99
C MET A 99 6.08 2.23 -3.14
N GLN A 100 5.72 2.43 -1.88
CA GLN A 100 6.42 3.30 -0.95
C GLN A 100 6.87 2.54 0.29
N VAL A 101 8.06 2.87 0.78
CA VAL A 101 8.60 2.34 2.05
C VAL A 101 8.55 3.46 3.08
N TRP A 102 7.99 3.15 4.24
CA TRP A 102 7.89 4.06 5.38
C TRP A 102 8.55 3.43 6.60
N TYR A 103 9.40 4.20 7.26
CA TYR A 103 10.01 3.81 8.53
C TYR A 103 9.43 4.65 9.66
N GLU A 104 9.04 4.01 10.77
CA GLU A 104 8.71 4.76 11.98
C GLU A 104 9.95 5.50 12.46
N HIS A 105 9.81 6.77 12.71
CA HIS A 105 10.90 7.61 13.20
C HIS A 105 10.34 8.76 14.02
N ASP A 106 11.12 9.16 15.01
CA ASP A 106 10.90 10.39 15.75
C ASP A 106 11.73 11.51 15.13
N GLY A 107 11.17 12.72 15.05
CA GLY A 107 11.90 13.84 14.48
C GLY A 107 11.05 15.10 14.39
N ASP A 108 11.71 16.21 14.08
CA ASP A 108 11.02 17.46 13.80
C ASP A 108 10.54 17.46 12.34
N CYS A 109 9.29 17.04 12.15
CA CYS A 109 8.67 17.00 10.83
C CYS A 109 8.61 18.37 10.15
N LYS A 110 8.54 19.45 10.93
CA LYS A 110 8.50 20.82 10.37
C LYS A 110 9.81 21.24 9.73
N ALA A 111 10.93 20.69 10.21
CA ALA A 111 12.25 20.93 9.64
C ALA A 111 12.65 19.91 8.55
N CYS A 112 11.79 18.94 8.27
CA CYS A 112 12.02 17.90 7.27
C CYS A 112 11.70 18.40 5.86
N ASP A 113 12.59 18.20 4.90
CA ASP A 113 12.40 18.59 3.50
C ASP A 113 11.24 17.83 2.83
N GLU A 114 10.88 16.65 3.35
CA GLU A 114 9.82 15.79 2.82
C GLU A 114 8.45 16.01 3.49
N PHE A 115 8.33 16.99 4.37
CA PHE A 115 7.14 17.25 5.18
C PHE A 115 5.82 17.25 4.37
N THR A 116 5.75 18.05 3.31
CA THR A 116 4.56 18.16 2.49
C THR A 116 4.26 16.85 1.76
N GLN A 117 5.27 16.19 1.23
CA GLN A 117 5.13 14.90 0.54
C GLN A 117 4.63 13.80 1.48
N CYS A 118 5.12 13.77 2.72
CA CYS A 118 4.65 12.82 3.73
C CYS A 118 3.16 13.00 4.04
N ILE A 119 2.71 14.23 4.24
CA ILE A 119 1.29 14.51 4.52
C ILE A 119 0.41 14.09 3.34
N GLU A 120 0.78 14.45 2.12
CA GLU A 120 0.03 14.10 0.92
C GLU A 120 -0.02 12.57 0.72
N PHE A 121 1.11 11.90 0.86
CA PHE A 121 1.19 10.45 0.72
C PHE A 121 0.29 9.72 1.73
N ILE A 122 0.39 10.07 3.01
CA ILE A 122 -0.40 9.43 4.07
C ILE A 122 -1.89 9.68 3.84
N TRP A 123 -2.26 10.90 3.50
CA TRP A 123 -3.64 11.29 3.21
C TRP A 123 -4.21 10.53 2.01
N ASP A 124 -3.47 10.51 0.90
CA ASP A 124 -3.89 9.82 -0.31
C ASP A 124 -4.01 8.32 -0.09
N PHE A 125 -3.05 7.72 0.63
CA PHE A 125 -3.07 6.29 0.92
C PHE A 125 -4.24 5.90 1.83
N ALA A 126 -4.54 6.71 2.86
CA ALA A 126 -5.72 6.51 3.70
C ALA A 126 -7.01 6.58 2.86
N SER A 127 -7.11 7.53 1.94
CA SER A 127 -8.24 7.67 1.03
C SER A 127 -8.39 6.45 0.11
N GLU A 128 -7.30 5.94 -0.44
CA GLU A 128 -7.29 4.74 -1.30
C GLU A 128 -7.79 3.50 -0.55
N LEU A 129 -7.48 3.38 0.73
CA LEU A 129 -7.93 2.28 1.59
C LEU A 129 -9.33 2.50 2.18
N GLY A 130 -9.94 3.66 1.96
CA GLY A 130 -11.22 4.01 2.57
C GLY A 130 -11.14 4.22 4.09
N ILE A 131 -9.96 4.49 4.62
CA ILE A 131 -9.73 4.74 6.04
C ILE A 131 -9.82 6.23 6.33
N LYS A 132 -10.69 6.61 7.26
CA LYS A 132 -10.81 7.99 7.71
C LYS A 132 -9.75 8.28 8.77
N ILE A 133 -8.93 9.27 8.52
CA ILE A 133 -7.95 9.81 9.46
C ILE A 133 -8.16 11.32 9.60
N GLU A 134 -7.69 11.88 10.70
CA GLU A 134 -7.70 13.33 10.91
C GLU A 134 -6.52 13.96 10.15
N ARG A 135 -6.81 14.99 9.35
CA ARG A 135 -5.76 15.75 8.67
C ARG A 135 -5.16 16.77 9.62
N THR A 136 -3.93 16.53 10.01
CA THR A 136 -3.17 17.42 10.90
C THR A 136 -1.94 17.97 10.18
N ALA A 137 -1.29 18.94 10.82
CA ALA A 137 -0.01 19.45 10.35
C ALA A 137 1.19 18.58 10.82
N ASP A 138 0.91 17.42 11.41
CA ASP A 138 1.93 16.51 11.92
C ASP A 138 1.83 15.17 11.20
N PRO A 139 2.73 14.90 10.23
CA PRO A 139 2.72 13.65 9.47
C PRO A 139 2.91 12.42 10.36
N THR A 140 3.66 12.53 11.45
CA THR A 140 3.87 11.41 12.38
C THR A 140 2.56 10.96 13.02
N LYS A 141 1.75 11.91 13.50
CA LYS A 141 0.43 11.59 14.07
C LYS A 141 -0.53 11.02 13.06
N MET A 142 -0.54 11.57 11.84
CA MET A 142 -1.35 11.03 10.75
C MET A 142 -0.94 9.60 10.41
N ALA A 143 0.35 9.32 10.33
CA ALA A 143 0.88 7.99 10.07
C ALA A 143 0.52 7.01 11.20
N GLU A 144 0.70 7.39 12.45
CA GLU A 144 0.33 6.57 13.61
C GLU A 144 -1.15 6.19 13.58
N GLU A 145 -2.04 7.14 13.34
CA GLU A 145 -3.47 6.89 13.24
C GLU A 145 -3.80 5.91 12.11
N LEU A 146 -3.23 6.13 10.92
CA LEU A 146 -3.43 5.27 9.77
C LEU A 146 -2.93 3.85 10.04
N LEU A 147 -1.72 3.72 10.59
CA LEU A 147 -1.10 2.42 10.85
C LEU A 147 -1.82 1.61 11.92
N ILE A 148 -2.31 2.26 12.96
CA ILE A 148 -3.15 1.61 13.99
C ILE A 148 -4.41 1.04 13.34
N LYS A 149 -5.12 1.85 12.55
CA LYS A 149 -6.35 1.42 11.86
C LYS A 149 -6.11 0.30 10.86
N ILE A 150 -5.00 0.33 10.13
CA ILE A 150 -4.61 -0.77 9.24
C ILE A 150 -4.37 -2.05 10.04
N ARG A 151 -3.56 -1.99 11.09
CA ARG A 151 -3.26 -3.16 11.93
C ARG A 151 -4.50 -3.79 12.56
N GLU A 152 -5.42 -2.97 13.06
CA GLU A 152 -6.68 -3.45 13.67
C GLU A 152 -7.59 -4.13 12.65
N SER A 153 -7.53 -3.74 11.39
CA SER A 153 -8.37 -4.26 10.31
C SER A 153 -7.78 -5.46 9.58
N VAL A 154 -6.50 -5.76 9.76
CA VAL A 154 -5.83 -6.91 9.16
C VAL A 154 -6.01 -8.14 10.05
N LYS A 155 -6.75 -9.10 9.54
CA LYS A 155 -6.99 -10.39 10.24
C LYS A 155 -5.82 -11.36 10.09
#